data_b1b90cc10a04217d1b408a46d229ca72
#
_entry.id   b1b90cc10a04217d1b408a46d229ca72
#
_cell.length_a   1.000
_cell.length_b   1.000
_cell.length_c   1.000
_cell.angle_alpha   90.00
_cell.angle_beta   90.00
_cell.angle_gamma   90.00
#
_symmetry.space_group_name_H-M   'P 1'
#
loop_
_entity.id
_entity.type
_entity.pdbx_description
1 polymer ?
#
loop_
_entity_poly.entity_id
_entity_poly.type
_entity_poly.pdbx_seq_one_letter_code
_entity_poly.pdbx_strand_id
1 'polypeptide(L)'
;PRGLRMAAELAGAHPRVRGLQLGLADLYTAYGIARDTANVHAAMHALRMAAAEAGIVACDAAYPDVTDDAGFLAEAEMAARLGFVGKSCVHPRQVALANRVFRPDPDQVAQARRIVAAAVEAEREGRVAFLVDGQMVDLPYLRRAQALLSAVAAAGTSA
;
A
#
# COMPACT_ATOMS: atom_id res chain seq x y z
N PRO A 1 19.06 4.44 9.86
CA PRO A 1 18.79 3.06 10.32
C PRO A 1 17.91 2.96 11.56
N ARG A 2 18.17 3.81 12.61
CA ARG A 2 17.40 3.75 13.86
C ARG A 2 15.91 3.97 13.65
N GLY A 3 15.52 4.97 12.84
CA GLY A 3 14.09 5.24 12.56
C GLY A 3 13.39 4.05 11.94
N LEU A 4 14.04 3.34 10.99
CA LEU A 4 13.43 2.15 10.37
C LEU A 4 13.29 0.99 11.37
N ARG A 5 14.29 0.78 12.24
CA ARG A 5 14.20 -0.26 13.31
C ARG A 5 13.11 0.03 14.33
N MET A 6 12.82 1.31 14.59
CA MET A 6 11.81 1.76 15.55
C MET A 6 10.49 2.17 14.86
N ALA A 7 10.30 1.76 13.61
CA ALA A 7 9.13 2.20 12.83
C ALA A 7 7.80 1.81 13.46
N ALA A 8 7.68 0.65 14.08
CA ALA A 8 6.46 0.22 14.77
C ALA A 8 6.17 1.09 16.00
N GLU A 9 7.19 1.40 16.81
CA GLU A 9 7.06 2.30 17.96
C GLU A 9 6.65 3.71 17.51
N LEU A 10 7.27 4.22 16.44
CA LEU A 10 6.93 5.52 15.86
C LEU A 10 5.51 5.54 15.32
N ALA A 11 5.08 4.46 14.67
CA ALA A 11 3.72 4.31 14.14
C ALA A 11 2.65 4.38 15.24
N GLY A 12 2.91 3.76 16.39
CA GLY A 12 2.01 3.73 17.54
C GLY A 12 2.18 4.88 18.52
N ALA A 13 3.16 5.79 18.32
CA ALA A 13 3.53 6.79 19.30
C ALA A 13 2.43 7.81 19.63
N HIS A 14 1.53 8.09 18.70
CA HIS A 14 0.45 9.06 18.92
C HIS A 14 -0.72 8.84 17.94
N PRO A 15 -1.98 9.05 18.34
CA PRO A 15 -3.15 8.87 17.45
C PRO A 15 -3.16 9.76 16.19
N ARG A 16 -2.38 10.84 16.18
CA ARG A 16 -2.21 11.72 15.00
C ARG A 16 -1.23 11.16 13.97
N VAL A 17 -0.45 10.11 14.28
CA VAL A 17 0.38 9.42 13.29
C VAL A 17 -0.56 8.59 12.43
N ARG A 18 -0.75 9.01 11.18
CA ARG A 18 -1.69 8.39 10.23
C ARG A 18 -1.01 7.62 9.11
N GLY A 19 0.30 7.71 9.02
CA GLY A 19 1.07 7.01 8.01
C GLY A 19 2.57 7.09 8.25
N LEU A 20 3.29 6.18 7.62
CA LEU A 20 4.75 6.17 7.57
C LEU A 20 5.20 6.35 6.13
N GLN A 21 6.36 6.99 5.96
CA GLN A 21 7.00 7.16 4.67
C GLN A 21 8.49 6.83 4.75
N LEU A 22 9.00 6.21 3.67
CA LEU A 22 10.43 5.95 3.54
C LEU A 22 11.20 7.20 3.09
N GLY A 23 12.34 7.44 3.72
CA GLY A 23 13.39 8.36 3.26
C GLY A 23 14.58 7.57 2.71
N LEU A 24 14.43 6.89 1.56
CA LEU A 24 15.47 5.99 1.03
C LEU A 24 16.77 6.71 0.70
N ALA A 25 16.71 7.92 0.17
CA ALA A 25 17.91 8.69 -0.15
C ALA A 25 18.75 8.95 1.11
N ASP A 26 18.11 9.44 2.18
CA ASP A 26 18.77 9.70 3.46
C ASP A 26 19.27 8.40 4.10
N LEU A 27 18.50 7.33 3.98
CA LEU A 27 18.86 6.04 4.56
C LEU A 27 20.07 5.41 3.85
N TYR A 28 20.14 5.49 2.52
CA TYR A 28 21.11 4.75 1.73
C TYR A 28 22.39 5.54 1.47
N THR A 29 22.26 6.81 1.07
CA THR A 29 23.42 7.64 0.71
C THR A 29 24.40 7.79 1.87
N ALA A 30 23.90 8.02 3.09
CA ALA A 30 24.74 8.19 4.27
C ALA A 30 25.53 6.95 4.66
N TYR A 31 25.13 5.76 4.20
CA TYR A 31 25.76 4.48 4.56
C TYR A 31 26.32 3.71 3.37
N GLY A 32 26.36 4.30 2.19
CA GLY A 32 26.88 3.67 0.99
C GLY A 32 26.08 2.45 0.53
N ILE A 33 24.77 2.39 0.89
CA ILE A 33 23.89 1.29 0.49
C ILE A 33 23.43 1.54 -0.95
N ALA A 34 23.61 0.53 -1.81
CA ALA A 34 23.11 0.59 -3.18
C ALA A 34 21.58 0.63 -3.21
N ARG A 35 21.00 1.51 -4.06
CA ARG A 35 19.55 1.54 -4.30
C ARG A 35 19.19 0.53 -5.38
N ASP A 36 19.38 -0.75 -5.09
CA ASP A 36 18.93 -1.86 -5.91
C ASP A 36 17.59 -2.42 -5.42
N THR A 37 16.97 -3.27 -6.24
CA THR A 37 15.66 -3.84 -5.96
C THR A 37 15.61 -4.60 -4.63
N ALA A 38 16.66 -5.33 -4.27
CA ALA A 38 16.68 -6.15 -3.05
C ALA A 38 16.72 -5.27 -1.79
N ASN A 39 17.60 -4.27 -1.77
CA ASN A 39 17.72 -3.34 -0.65
C ASN A 39 16.45 -2.48 -0.49
N VAL A 40 15.90 -1.98 -1.59
CA VAL A 40 14.66 -1.18 -1.58
C VAL A 40 13.50 -2.03 -1.08
N HIS A 41 13.34 -3.26 -1.60
CA HIS A 41 12.28 -4.17 -1.16
C HIS A 41 12.37 -4.47 0.35
N ALA A 42 13.58 -4.74 0.87
CA ALA A 42 13.77 -5.04 2.28
C ALA A 42 13.33 -3.87 3.19
N ALA A 43 13.72 -2.63 2.84
CA ALA A 43 13.32 -1.44 3.58
C ALA A 43 11.81 -1.17 3.49
N MET A 44 11.23 -1.32 2.29
CA MET A 44 9.80 -1.19 2.07
C MET A 44 8.99 -2.21 2.90
N HIS A 45 9.40 -3.49 2.85
CA HIS A 45 8.72 -4.54 3.57
C HIS A 45 8.73 -4.27 5.08
N ALA A 46 9.88 -3.91 5.64
CA ALA A 46 10.01 -3.58 7.07
C ALA A 46 9.09 -2.42 7.47
N LEU A 47 9.08 -1.32 6.70
CA LEU A 47 8.19 -0.18 6.98
C LEU A 47 6.71 -0.57 6.86
N ARG A 48 6.36 -1.35 5.83
CA ARG A 48 4.96 -1.76 5.61
C ARG A 48 4.44 -2.63 6.76
N MET A 49 5.27 -3.53 7.29
CA MET A 49 4.90 -4.36 8.44
C MET A 49 4.67 -3.50 9.70
N ALA A 50 5.55 -2.52 9.96
CA ALA A 50 5.38 -1.59 11.06
C ALA A 50 4.10 -0.74 10.94
N ALA A 51 3.79 -0.25 9.74
CA ALA A 51 2.55 0.47 9.47
C ALA A 51 1.30 -0.41 9.63
N ALA A 52 1.39 -1.70 9.23
CA ALA A 52 0.30 -2.66 9.37
C ALA A 52 -0.02 -2.97 10.84
N GLU A 53 1.01 -3.14 11.68
CA GLU A 53 0.85 -3.37 13.12
C GLU A 53 0.07 -2.25 13.79
N ALA A 54 0.35 -1.00 13.41
CA ALA A 54 -0.35 0.17 13.93
C ALA A 54 -1.68 0.51 13.21
N GLY A 55 -2.06 -0.25 12.19
CA GLY A 55 -3.28 0.01 11.40
C GLY A 55 -3.26 1.32 10.60
N ILE A 56 -2.06 1.80 10.22
CA ILE A 56 -1.88 3.06 9.47
C ILE A 56 -1.35 2.79 8.05
N VAL A 57 -1.39 3.80 7.20
CA VAL A 57 -0.94 3.69 5.81
C VAL A 57 0.58 3.78 5.68
N ALA A 58 1.11 3.21 4.60
CA ALA A 58 2.51 3.39 4.18
C ALA A 58 2.55 4.09 2.82
N CYS A 59 3.41 5.11 2.71
CA CYS A 59 3.75 5.80 1.48
C CYS A 59 5.18 5.50 1.08
N ASP A 60 5.39 5.27 -0.21
CA ASP A 60 6.71 4.97 -0.75
C ASP A 60 7.58 6.23 -0.90
N ALA A 61 8.89 6.00 -0.98
CA ALA A 61 9.91 7.02 -1.12
C ALA A 61 9.83 7.76 -2.47
N ALA A 62 10.46 8.91 -2.52
CA ALA A 62 10.74 9.61 -3.77
C ALA A 62 11.74 8.81 -4.64
N TYR A 63 11.54 8.84 -5.96
CA TYR A 63 12.48 8.34 -6.95
C TYR A 63 13.27 9.51 -7.55
N PRO A 64 14.61 9.54 -7.40
CA PRO A 64 15.39 10.75 -7.66
C PRO A 64 15.58 11.05 -9.13
N ASP A 65 15.64 10.03 -10.03
CA ASP A 65 15.81 10.25 -11.45
C ASP A 65 14.49 10.61 -12.11
N VAL A 66 14.36 11.86 -12.51
CA VAL A 66 13.14 12.40 -13.15
C VAL A 66 13.00 12.01 -14.61
N THR A 67 14.03 11.43 -15.19
CA THR A 67 14.06 11.00 -16.60
C THR A 67 13.86 9.49 -16.77
N ASP A 68 14.06 8.71 -15.72
CA ASP A 68 13.89 7.26 -15.72
C ASP A 68 12.46 6.86 -15.31
N ASP A 69 11.53 6.96 -16.27
CA ASP A 69 10.14 6.53 -16.07
C ASP A 69 10.03 5.02 -15.76
N ALA A 70 10.89 4.19 -16.36
CA ALA A 70 10.86 2.75 -16.20
C ALA A 70 11.24 2.34 -14.78
N GLY A 71 12.33 2.90 -14.24
CA GLY A 71 12.74 2.66 -12.85
C GLY A 71 11.73 3.18 -11.85
N PHE A 72 11.15 4.37 -12.10
CA PHE A 72 10.07 4.91 -11.26
C PHE A 72 8.88 3.95 -11.20
N LEU A 73 8.42 3.46 -12.35
CA LEU A 73 7.29 2.54 -12.43
C LEU A 73 7.59 1.19 -11.75
N ALA A 74 8.75 0.62 -12.00
CA ALA A 74 9.15 -0.66 -11.39
C ALA A 74 9.14 -0.59 -9.84
N GLU A 75 9.67 0.51 -9.28
CA GLU A 75 9.66 0.72 -7.82
C GLU A 75 8.23 0.99 -7.31
N ALA A 76 7.44 1.81 -8.01
CA ALA A 76 6.05 2.10 -7.64
C ALA A 76 5.17 0.84 -7.67
N GLU A 77 5.31 0.00 -8.69
CA GLU A 77 4.58 -1.28 -8.80
C GLU A 77 4.97 -2.26 -7.69
N MET A 78 6.24 -2.31 -7.31
CA MET A 78 6.70 -3.07 -6.15
C MET A 78 6.06 -2.55 -4.87
N ALA A 79 6.00 -1.23 -4.67
CA ALA A 79 5.34 -0.61 -3.54
C ALA A 79 3.84 -0.95 -3.49
N ALA A 80 3.13 -0.86 -4.62
CA ALA A 80 1.71 -1.21 -4.71
C ALA A 80 1.45 -2.67 -4.34
N ARG A 81 2.30 -3.60 -4.83
CA ARG A 81 2.22 -5.04 -4.46
C ARG A 81 2.47 -5.28 -2.98
N LEU A 82 3.32 -4.48 -2.33
CA LEU A 82 3.55 -4.53 -0.88
C LEU A 82 2.42 -3.85 -0.07
N GLY A 83 1.46 -3.21 -0.72
CA GLY A 83 0.32 -2.56 -0.06
C GLY A 83 0.58 -1.13 0.40
N PHE A 84 1.52 -0.44 -0.24
CA PHE A 84 1.64 1.01 -0.11
C PHE A 84 0.48 1.70 -0.83
N VAL A 85 0.10 2.88 -0.35
CA VAL A 85 -1.07 3.61 -0.89
C VAL A 85 -0.69 4.73 -1.87
N GLY A 86 0.60 5.00 -2.03
CA GLY A 86 1.10 6.05 -2.90
C GLY A 86 2.62 6.15 -2.84
N LYS A 87 3.17 7.06 -3.63
CA LYS A 87 4.60 7.33 -3.76
C LYS A 87 4.86 8.83 -3.83
N SER A 88 5.94 9.30 -3.19
CA SER A 88 6.36 10.69 -3.32
C SER A 88 6.89 10.96 -4.73
N CYS A 89 6.49 12.11 -5.26
CA CYS A 89 6.92 12.60 -6.56
C CYS A 89 7.77 13.86 -6.38
N VAL A 90 8.97 13.86 -6.93
CA VAL A 90 9.88 15.03 -6.90
C VAL A 90 9.71 15.92 -8.13
N HIS A 91 8.92 15.48 -9.12
CA HIS A 91 8.64 16.22 -10.34
C HIS A 91 7.19 15.97 -10.82
N PRO A 92 6.49 16.98 -11.38
CA PRO A 92 5.10 16.83 -11.86
C PRO A 92 4.89 15.67 -12.86
N ARG A 93 5.88 15.35 -13.69
CA ARG A 93 5.84 14.21 -14.61
C ARG A 93 5.60 12.89 -13.89
N GLN A 94 6.16 12.70 -12.70
CA GLN A 94 6.01 11.49 -11.91
C GLN A 94 4.60 11.31 -11.33
N VAL A 95 3.82 12.39 -11.20
CA VAL A 95 2.45 12.32 -10.66
C VAL A 95 1.54 11.45 -11.54
N ALA A 96 1.61 11.62 -12.85
CA ALA A 96 0.83 10.83 -13.80
C ALA A 96 1.19 9.34 -13.72
N LEU A 97 2.49 9.02 -13.56
CA LEU A 97 2.99 7.66 -13.42
C LEU A 97 2.54 7.04 -12.09
N ALA A 98 2.65 7.77 -10.98
CA ALA A 98 2.18 7.31 -9.67
C ALA A 98 0.66 7.05 -9.69
N ASN A 99 -0.13 7.97 -10.22
CA ASN A 99 -1.58 7.80 -10.31
C ASN A 99 -1.99 6.59 -11.14
N ARG A 100 -1.22 6.24 -12.19
CA ARG A 100 -1.46 5.03 -12.99
C ARG A 100 -1.28 3.75 -12.17
N VAL A 101 -0.25 3.72 -11.30
CA VAL A 101 0.08 2.53 -10.50
C VAL A 101 -0.84 2.37 -9.29
N PHE A 102 -1.12 3.47 -8.59
CA PHE A 102 -1.88 3.43 -7.34
C PHE A 102 -3.39 3.62 -7.52
N ARG A 103 -3.86 3.80 -8.75
CA ARG A 103 -5.31 3.78 -9.02
C ARG A 103 -5.84 2.36 -8.79
N PRO A 104 -6.94 2.21 -8.05
CA PRO A 104 -7.58 0.91 -7.91
C PRO A 104 -7.94 0.30 -9.28
N ASP A 105 -7.55 -0.95 -9.47
CA ASP A 105 -7.89 -1.72 -10.66
C ASP A 105 -9.42 -1.96 -10.69
N PRO A 106 -10.13 -1.64 -11.78
CA PRO A 106 -11.57 -1.88 -11.92
C PRO A 106 -11.98 -3.32 -11.66
N ASP A 107 -11.16 -4.30 -12.06
CA ASP A 107 -11.45 -5.72 -11.84
C ASP A 107 -11.33 -6.09 -10.36
N GLN A 108 -10.34 -5.55 -9.66
CA GLN A 108 -10.21 -5.71 -8.20
C GLN A 108 -11.37 -5.06 -7.46
N VAL A 109 -11.84 -3.90 -7.90
CA VAL A 109 -13.02 -3.22 -7.34
C VAL A 109 -14.27 -4.06 -7.55
N ALA A 110 -14.46 -4.61 -8.75
CA ALA A 110 -15.60 -5.48 -9.07
C ALA A 110 -15.57 -6.77 -8.22
N GLN A 111 -14.40 -7.38 -8.06
CA GLN A 111 -14.21 -8.55 -7.19
C GLN A 111 -14.50 -8.20 -5.72
N ALA A 112 -14.02 -7.07 -5.22
CA ALA A 112 -14.29 -6.63 -3.85
C ALA A 112 -15.79 -6.45 -3.59
N ARG A 113 -16.54 -5.90 -4.55
CA ARG A 113 -18.01 -5.79 -4.47
C ARG A 113 -18.67 -7.16 -4.37
N ARG A 114 -18.24 -8.14 -5.19
CA ARG A 114 -18.76 -9.51 -5.11
C ARG A 114 -18.48 -10.16 -3.77
N ILE A 115 -17.26 -9.98 -3.24
CA ILE A 115 -16.87 -10.51 -1.92
C ILE A 115 -17.79 -9.93 -0.82
N VAL A 116 -17.98 -8.61 -0.79
CA VAL A 116 -18.82 -7.96 0.23
C VAL A 116 -20.28 -8.38 0.10
N ALA A 117 -20.81 -8.49 -1.12
CA ALA A 117 -22.17 -8.97 -1.34
C ALA A 117 -22.38 -10.43 -0.87
N ALA A 118 -21.43 -11.33 -1.21
CA ALA A 118 -21.47 -12.72 -0.79
C ALA A 118 -21.33 -12.90 0.74
N ALA A 119 -20.61 -11.99 1.39
CA ALA A 119 -20.44 -12.01 2.86
C ALA A 119 -21.78 -11.77 3.58
N VAL A 120 -22.62 -10.88 3.08
CA VAL A 120 -23.96 -10.61 3.66
C VAL A 120 -24.82 -11.88 3.65
N GLU A 121 -24.76 -12.65 2.56
CA GLU A 121 -25.52 -13.90 2.44
C GLU A 121 -24.93 -15.01 3.34
N ALA A 122 -23.61 -15.13 3.37
CA ALA A 122 -22.92 -16.07 4.25
C ALA A 122 -23.21 -15.80 5.73
N GLU A 123 -23.28 -14.53 6.13
CA GLU A 123 -23.63 -14.14 7.52
C GLU A 123 -25.05 -14.56 7.88
N ARG A 124 -26.03 -14.39 6.98
CA ARG A 124 -27.43 -14.84 7.19
C ARG A 124 -27.53 -16.35 7.39
N GLU A 125 -26.64 -17.10 6.74
CA GLU A 125 -26.56 -18.56 6.85
C GLU A 125 -25.64 -19.04 7.98
N GLY A 126 -25.05 -18.13 8.77
CA GLY A 126 -24.13 -18.44 9.87
C GLY A 126 -22.78 -18.99 9.41
N ARG A 127 -22.36 -18.74 8.15
CA ARG A 127 -21.07 -19.18 7.59
C ARG A 127 -19.99 -18.13 7.82
N VAL A 128 -18.85 -18.56 8.35
CA VAL A 128 -17.66 -17.70 8.58
C VAL A 128 -16.67 -17.70 7.42
N ALA A 129 -16.82 -18.66 6.51
CA ALA A 129 -16.04 -18.75 5.26
C ALA A 129 -16.96 -19.17 4.12
N PHE A 130 -16.71 -18.66 2.91
CA PHE A 130 -17.54 -18.88 1.74
C PHE A 130 -16.68 -18.81 0.47
N LEU A 131 -17.27 -19.20 -0.68
CA LEU A 131 -16.58 -19.16 -1.97
C LEU A 131 -17.06 -17.98 -2.81
N VAL A 132 -16.12 -17.29 -3.44
CA VAL A 132 -16.38 -16.29 -4.48
C VAL A 132 -15.46 -16.58 -5.66
N ASP A 133 -16.03 -16.79 -6.84
CA ASP A 133 -15.26 -17.10 -8.06
C ASP A 133 -14.30 -18.30 -7.90
N GLY A 134 -14.69 -19.31 -7.10
CA GLY A 134 -13.88 -20.49 -6.80
C GLY A 134 -12.78 -20.28 -5.76
N GLN A 135 -12.67 -19.09 -5.19
CA GLN A 135 -11.70 -18.75 -4.16
C GLN A 135 -12.36 -18.71 -2.77
N MET A 136 -11.73 -19.35 -1.79
CA MET A 136 -12.18 -19.27 -0.40
C MET A 136 -11.95 -17.86 0.15
N VAL A 137 -13.00 -17.29 0.74
CA VAL A 137 -12.99 -15.98 1.39
C VAL A 137 -13.34 -16.16 2.87
N ASP A 138 -12.51 -15.63 3.72
CA ASP A 138 -12.69 -15.51 5.16
C ASP A 138 -12.59 -14.04 5.61
N LEU A 139 -12.60 -13.81 6.91
CA LEU A 139 -12.61 -12.46 7.48
C LEU A 139 -11.45 -11.55 7.00
N PRO A 140 -10.18 -12.00 6.89
CA PRO A 140 -9.09 -11.19 6.31
C PRO A 140 -9.36 -10.70 4.88
N TYR A 141 -9.86 -11.57 4.01
CA TYR A 141 -10.22 -11.21 2.63
C TYR A 141 -11.40 -10.24 2.57
N LEU A 142 -12.42 -10.45 3.41
CA LEU A 142 -13.56 -9.54 3.52
C LEU A 142 -13.12 -8.14 3.97
N ARG A 143 -12.29 -8.05 5.00
CA ARG A 143 -11.76 -6.76 5.48
C ARG A 143 -10.96 -6.03 4.41
N ARG A 144 -10.15 -6.76 3.64
CA ARG A 144 -9.40 -6.19 2.52
C ARG A 144 -10.33 -5.63 1.44
N ALA A 145 -11.38 -6.38 1.08
CA ALA A 145 -12.37 -5.92 0.10
C ALA A 145 -13.10 -4.66 0.57
N GLN A 146 -13.53 -4.62 1.83
CA GLN A 146 -14.17 -3.44 2.44
C GLN A 146 -13.25 -2.22 2.46
N ALA A 147 -11.96 -2.40 2.81
CA ALA A 147 -10.97 -1.33 2.81
C ALA A 147 -10.75 -0.75 1.40
N LEU A 148 -10.66 -1.60 0.37
CA LEU A 148 -10.54 -1.18 -1.02
C LEU A 148 -11.76 -0.35 -1.45
N LEU A 149 -12.97 -0.81 -1.17
CA LEU A 149 -14.20 -0.08 -1.54
C LEU A 149 -14.32 1.25 -0.81
N SER A 150 -13.92 1.31 0.46
CA SER A 150 -13.89 2.55 1.24
C SER A 150 -12.89 3.56 0.65
N ALA A 151 -11.71 3.10 0.22
CA ALA A 151 -10.71 3.95 -0.43
C ALA A 151 -11.21 4.50 -1.78
N VAL A 152 -11.88 3.69 -2.58
CA VAL A 152 -12.49 4.11 -3.85
C VAL A 152 -13.57 5.17 -3.62
N ALA A 153 -14.45 4.97 -2.64
CA ALA A 153 -15.49 5.93 -2.29
C ALA A 153 -14.91 7.28 -1.86
N ALA A 154 -13.88 7.27 -1.01
CA ALA A 154 -13.20 8.47 -0.56
C ALA A 154 -12.53 9.24 -1.72
N ALA A 155 -11.91 8.53 -2.67
CA ALA A 155 -11.29 9.14 -3.85
C ALA A 155 -12.33 9.76 -4.81
N GLY A 156 -13.49 9.16 -4.97
CA GLY A 156 -14.59 9.65 -5.82
C GLY A 156 -15.31 10.89 -5.27
N THR A 157 -15.15 11.19 -3.98
CA THR A 157 -15.78 12.35 -3.33
C THR A 157 -14.91 13.63 -3.42
N SER A 158 -13.65 13.50 -3.89
CA SER A 158 -12.66 14.57 -3.96
C SER A 158 -12.45 15.14 -5.37
N ALA A 159 -13.34 14.83 -6.34
CA ALA A 159 -13.27 15.28 -7.73
C ALA A 159 -14.31 16.37 -8.03
#